data_b9d5ad6bb05898bf38d4121b572cf3ad
#
_entry.id   b9d5ad6bb05898bf38d4121b572cf3ad
#
_cell.length_a   1.000
_cell.length_b   1.000
_cell.length_c   1.000
_cell.angle_alpha   90.00
_cell.angle_beta   90.00
_cell.angle_gamma   90.00
#
_symmetry.space_group_name_H-M   'P 1'
#
loop_
_entity.id
_entity.type
_entity.pdbx_description
1 polymer ?
#
loop_
_entity_poly.entity_id
_entity_poly.type
_entity_poly.pdbx_seq_one_letter_code
_entity_poly.pdbx_strand_id
1 'polypeptide(L)'
;MAKHVLVTGFEPFGGDKINSSEMLARSLEGRLISGRSVMVRILPFETRTVHERFEQMLVEVDPDVVISTAQAGGRSALALERVAVNVLDFDTPDNAGITRTGDVVARGGADARISNLPFDRIVNAWHESGVPGYVSNSAGTAIGNQTLYELLGLTETAAPPVITGLLHVPYLPAQAINAGSESNPSMSLDLMKRGIETLIETIVPWVEQRTPEATKTREAGRQMWIPRGVKEVER
;
A
#
# COMPACT_ATOMS: atom_id res chain seq x y z
N MET A 1 -13.18 -16.12 11.58
CA MET A 1 -12.06 -16.41 10.67
C MET A 1 -10.88 -15.57 11.10
N ALA A 2 -9.64 -16.07 10.90
CA ALA A 2 -8.45 -15.26 11.12
C ALA A 2 -8.53 -14.05 10.17
N LYS A 3 -8.29 -12.86 10.71
CA LYS A 3 -8.24 -11.63 9.92
C LYS A 3 -6.79 -11.40 9.48
N HIS A 4 -6.60 -10.86 8.30
CA HIS A 4 -5.28 -10.72 7.68
C HIS A 4 -4.95 -9.24 7.41
N VAL A 5 -3.67 -8.93 7.50
CA VAL A 5 -3.10 -7.71 6.95
C VAL A 5 -2.39 -8.08 5.64
N LEU A 6 -2.79 -7.49 4.54
CA LEU A 6 -2.04 -7.59 3.28
C LEU A 6 -1.01 -6.47 3.22
N VAL A 7 0.26 -6.83 3.07
CA VAL A 7 1.34 -5.89 2.79
C VAL A 7 1.87 -6.16 1.39
N THR A 8 2.02 -5.12 0.58
CA THR A 8 2.61 -5.25 -0.76
C THR A 8 3.87 -4.42 -0.92
N GLY A 9 4.77 -4.87 -1.77
CA GLY A 9 5.93 -4.15 -2.25
C GLY A 9 6.06 -4.30 -3.75
N PHE A 10 7.05 -3.65 -4.35
CA PHE A 10 7.30 -3.72 -5.79
C PHE A 10 8.65 -4.34 -6.10
N GLU A 11 8.72 -5.07 -7.21
CA GLU A 11 9.97 -5.53 -7.82
C GLU A 11 10.93 -4.35 -8.09
N PRO A 12 12.23 -4.61 -8.22
CA PRO A 12 13.20 -3.62 -8.69
C PRO A 12 12.83 -3.04 -10.06
N PHE A 13 13.13 -1.76 -10.26
CA PHE A 13 12.85 -1.04 -11.50
C PHE A 13 13.97 -0.02 -11.80
N GLY A 14 13.94 0.57 -12.97
CA GLY A 14 14.87 1.65 -13.36
C GLY A 14 16.35 1.22 -13.39
N GLY A 15 16.63 -0.08 -13.54
CA GLY A 15 17.99 -0.61 -13.52
C GLY A 15 18.53 -0.95 -12.12
N ASP A 16 17.79 -0.67 -11.07
CA ASP A 16 18.12 -1.09 -9.69
C ASP A 16 18.07 -2.61 -9.56
N LYS A 17 18.95 -3.18 -8.72
CA LYS A 17 18.97 -4.61 -8.41
C LYS A 17 18.10 -4.99 -7.22
N ILE A 18 17.74 -4.01 -6.40
CA ILE A 18 16.92 -4.18 -5.19
C ILE A 18 15.88 -3.05 -5.14
N ASN A 19 14.78 -3.30 -4.45
CA ASN A 19 13.76 -2.31 -4.15
C ASN A 19 13.49 -2.31 -2.64
N SER A 20 13.59 -1.16 -2.00
CA SER A 20 13.41 -1.06 -0.54
C SER A 20 12.01 -1.50 -0.10
N SER A 21 10.99 -1.28 -0.92
CA SER A 21 9.62 -1.72 -0.61
C SER A 21 9.46 -3.23 -0.70
N GLU A 22 10.11 -3.90 -1.66
CA GLU A 22 10.15 -5.37 -1.73
C GLU A 22 10.82 -5.95 -0.49
N MET A 23 12.00 -5.44 -0.16
CA MET A 23 12.78 -5.92 0.99
C MET A 23 12.00 -5.76 2.29
N LEU A 24 11.35 -4.61 2.47
CA LEU A 24 10.50 -4.34 3.62
C LEU A 24 9.31 -5.31 3.68
N ALA A 25 8.53 -5.42 2.59
CA ALA A 25 7.37 -6.30 2.55
C ALA A 25 7.76 -7.76 2.86
N ARG A 26 8.77 -8.31 2.19
CA ARG A 26 9.24 -9.69 2.41
C ARG A 26 9.69 -9.94 3.86
N SER A 27 10.23 -8.93 4.55
CA SER A 27 10.66 -9.06 5.96
C SER A 27 9.50 -9.27 6.95
N LEU A 28 8.26 -9.09 6.49
CA LEU A 28 7.04 -9.20 7.29
C LEU A 28 6.24 -10.48 7.00
N GLU A 29 6.60 -11.27 5.99
CA GLU A 29 5.85 -12.47 5.60
C GLU A 29 5.66 -13.42 6.79
N GLY A 30 4.40 -13.83 6.99
CA GLY A 30 4.01 -14.77 8.05
C GLY A 30 4.10 -14.22 9.48
N ARG A 31 4.45 -12.94 9.68
CA ARG A 31 4.47 -12.32 11.00
C ARG A 31 3.06 -12.22 11.57
N LEU A 32 2.96 -12.37 12.89
CA LEU A 32 1.74 -12.09 13.64
C LEU A 32 1.90 -10.73 14.34
N ILE A 33 1.08 -9.74 13.93
CA ILE A 33 1.12 -8.39 14.50
C ILE A 33 -0.29 -8.05 15.01
N SER A 34 -0.41 -7.72 16.30
CA SER A 34 -1.71 -7.45 16.97
C SER A 34 -2.77 -8.52 16.67
N GLY A 35 -2.37 -9.80 16.67
CA GLY A 35 -3.27 -10.92 16.41
C GLY A 35 -3.68 -11.12 14.95
N ARG A 36 -3.09 -10.36 14.01
CA ARG A 36 -3.29 -10.50 12.56
C ARG A 36 -2.10 -11.18 11.91
N SER A 37 -2.35 -12.14 11.04
CA SER A 37 -1.32 -12.71 10.16
C SER A 37 -1.04 -11.73 9.02
N VAL A 38 0.23 -11.43 8.81
CA VAL A 38 0.68 -10.59 7.68
C VAL A 38 0.92 -11.49 6.48
N MET A 39 0.19 -11.23 5.41
CA MET A 39 0.34 -11.84 4.09
C MET A 39 1.05 -10.85 3.18
N VAL A 40 2.07 -11.32 2.48
CA VAL A 40 2.87 -10.45 1.60
C VAL A 40 2.65 -10.80 0.13
N ARG A 41 2.58 -9.78 -0.71
CA ARG A 41 2.60 -9.92 -2.17
C ARG A 41 3.56 -8.91 -2.78
N ILE A 42 4.36 -9.35 -3.72
CA ILE A 42 5.25 -8.47 -4.51
C ILE A 42 4.63 -8.27 -5.87
N LEU A 43 4.44 -7.01 -6.23
CA LEU A 43 3.87 -6.59 -7.51
C LEU A 43 4.98 -6.38 -8.53
N PRO A 44 4.79 -6.75 -9.79
CA PRO A 44 5.64 -6.25 -10.86
C PRO A 44 5.53 -4.71 -10.90
N PHE A 45 6.63 -4.04 -11.21
CA PHE A 45 6.60 -2.59 -11.42
C PHE A 45 6.07 -2.29 -12.84
N GLU A 46 4.76 -2.57 -13.04
CA GLU A 46 4.08 -2.47 -14.33
C GLU A 46 2.69 -1.85 -14.16
N THR A 47 2.48 -0.66 -14.73
CA THR A 47 1.24 0.10 -14.57
C THR A 47 0.00 -0.60 -15.11
N ARG A 48 0.13 -1.46 -16.12
CA ARG A 48 -0.99 -2.17 -16.74
C ARG A 48 -1.57 -3.29 -15.88
N THR A 49 -0.80 -3.81 -14.93
CA THR A 49 -1.19 -4.97 -14.14
C THR A 49 -1.70 -4.63 -12.75
N VAL A 50 -1.51 -3.39 -12.27
CA VAL A 50 -1.81 -2.97 -10.90
C VAL A 50 -3.26 -3.28 -10.50
N HIS A 51 -4.22 -2.87 -11.31
CA HIS A 51 -5.65 -3.06 -11.04
C HIS A 51 -6.02 -4.53 -10.86
N GLU A 52 -5.75 -5.35 -11.89
CA GLU A 52 -6.07 -6.79 -11.89
C GLU A 52 -5.37 -7.53 -10.75
N ARG A 53 -4.10 -7.19 -10.47
CA ARG A 53 -3.36 -7.81 -9.37
C ARG A 53 -4.01 -7.54 -8.02
N PHE A 54 -4.47 -6.30 -7.76
CA PHE A 54 -5.16 -6.00 -6.51
C PHE A 54 -6.53 -6.65 -6.42
N GLU A 55 -7.30 -6.72 -7.51
CA GLU A 55 -8.57 -7.48 -7.51
C GLU A 55 -8.34 -8.93 -7.08
N GLN A 56 -7.35 -9.61 -7.69
CA GLN A 56 -7.00 -10.99 -7.35
C GLN A 56 -6.58 -11.13 -5.88
N MET A 57 -5.67 -10.27 -5.40
CA MET A 57 -5.16 -10.32 -4.03
C MET A 57 -6.24 -10.07 -2.98
N LEU A 58 -7.15 -9.12 -3.22
CA LEU A 58 -8.27 -8.85 -2.31
C LEU A 58 -9.20 -10.05 -2.17
N VAL A 59 -9.43 -10.79 -3.27
CA VAL A 59 -10.24 -12.01 -3.24
C VAL A 59 -9.50 -13.15 -2.54
N GLU A 60 -8.22 -13.37 -2.85
CA GLU A 60 -7.43 -14.48 -2.31
C GLU A 60 -7.18 -14.35 -0.80
N VAL A 61 -6.87 -13.13 -0.34
CA VAL A 61 -6.43 -12.88 1.04
C VAL A 61 -7.59 -12.50 1.95
N ASP A 62 -8.65 -11.90 1.41
CA ASP A 62 -9.79 -11.32 2.19
C ASP A 62 -9.29 -10.46 3.38
N PRO A 63 -8.42 -9.45 3.14
CA PRO A 63 -7.82 -8.69 4.21
C PRO A 63 -8.80 -7.66 4.77
N ASP A 64 -8.65 -7.30 6.05
CA ASP A 64 -9.33 -6.12 6.63
C ASP A 64 -8.42 -4.88 6.68
N VAL A 65 -7.12 -5.07 6.44
CA VAL A 65 -6.14 -3.98 6.30
C VAL A 65 -5.23 -4.26 5.10
N VAL A 66 -5.03 -3.28 4.24
CA VAL A 66 -4.08 -3.33 3.12
C VAL A 66 -3.11 -2.16 3.22
N ILE A 67 -1.83 -2.46 3.36
CA ILE A 67 -0.76 -1.46 3.32
C ILE A 67 0.15 -1.77 2.15
N SER A 68 0.04 -0.97 1.11
CA SER A 68 1.00 -1.03 0.02
C SER A 68 2.24 -0.21 0.37
N THR A 69 3.42 -0.71 0.03
CA THR A 69 4.66 0.03 0.18
C THR A 69 5.27 0.30 -1.19
N ALA A 70 5.85 1.48 -1.37
CA ALA A 70 6.54 1.85 -2.59
C ALA A 70 7.83 2.61 -2.27
N GLN A 71 8.87 2.33 -3.05
CA GLN A 71 10.14 3.04 -2.93
C GLN A 71 10.02 4.48 -3.42
N ALA A 72 10.48 5.43 -2.63
CA ALA A 72 10.53 6.83 -2.99
C ALA A 72 11.93 7.40 -2.71
N GLY A 73 12.80 7.34 -3.70
CA GLY A 73 14.13 7.94 -3.64
C GLY A 73 14.08 9.43 -3.32
N GLY A 74 15.09 9.92 -2.59
CA GLY A 74 15.15 11.32 -2.18
C GLY A 74 14.39 11.64 -0.87
N ARG A 75 13.61 10.73 -0.32
CA ARG A 75 12.96 10.87 0.99
C ARG A 75 13.86 10.34 2.09
N SER A 76 13.88 11.02 3.25
CA SER A 76 14.65 10.63 4.45
C SER A 76 13.80 10.03 5.57
N ALA A 77 12.47 10.03 5.41
CA ALA A 77 11.51 9.57 6.39
C ALA A 77 10.38 8.77 5.71
N LEU A 78 9.65 7.98 6.48
CA LEU A 78 8.46 7.29 6.02
C LEU A 78 7.37 8.31 5.66
N ALA A 79 6.75 8.17 4.51
CA ALA A 79 5.69 9.07 4.08
C ALA A 79 4.37 8.31 3.91
N LEU A 80 3.41 8.58 4.80
CA LEU A 80 2.08 7.98 4.76
C LEU A 80 1.19 8.83 3.85
N GLU A 81 0.82 8.28 2.71
CA GLU A 81 0.12 9.04 1.68
C GLU A 81 -1.37 9.19 1.99
N ARG A 82 -1.83 10.45 2.02
CA ARG A 82 -3.24 10.78 2.30
C ARG A 82 -4.10 10.76 1.05
N VAL A 83 -3.57 11.24 -0.07
CA VAL A 83 -4.34 11.49 -1.29
C VAL A 83 -3.69 10.80 -2.48
N ALA A 84 -4.50 10.13 -3.29
CA ALA A 84 -4.16 9.70 -4.63
C ALA A 84 -5.00 10.45 -5.66
N VAL A 85 -4.36 10.89 -6.74
CA VAL A 85 -5.00 11.62 -7.84
C VAL A 85 -5.21 10.71 -9.05
N ASN A 86 -6.23 11.02 -9.87
CA ASN A 86 -6.53 10.28 -11.10
C ASN A 86 -5.63 10.69 -12.26
N VAL A 87 -4.31 10.70 -12.03
CA VAL A 87 -3.29 11.10 -13.01
C VAL A 87 -2.15 10.09 -13.03
N LEU A 88 -1.70 9.74 -14.23
CA LEU A 88 -0.47 9.02 -14.52
C LEU A 88 0.44 9.90 -15.37
N ASP A 89 1.56 10.31 -14.79
CA ASP A 89 2.54 11.19 -15.43
C ASP A 89 3.94 10.87 -14.88
N PHE A 90 4.74 10.15 -15.66
CA PHE A 90 6.09 9.71 -15.27
C PHE A 90 6.92 9.33 -16.50
N ASP A 91 8.20 9.65 -16.47
CA ASP A 91 9.21 9.47 -17.55
C ASP A 91 10.15 8.30 -17.33
N THR A 92 10.30 7.82 -16.11
CA THR A 92 11.06 6.59 -15.86
C THR A 92 10.22 5.39 -16.31
N PRO A 93 10.64 4.64 -17.35
CA PRO A 93 9.85 3.51 -17.83
C PRO A 93 9.59 2.49 -16.73
N ASP A 94 8.39 1.92 -16.73
CA ASP A 94 8.08 0.73 -15.93
C ASP A 94 8.79 -0.52 -16.50
N ASN A 95 8.67 -1.67 -15.83
CA ASN A 95 9.36 -2.91 -16.26
C ASN A 95 8.85 -3.47 -17.61
N ALA A 96 7.70 -2.98 -18.09
CA ALA A 96 7.22 -3.23 -19.45
C ALA A 96 7.70 -2.18 -20.48
N GLY A 97 8.56 -1.24 -20.07
CA GLY A 97 9.07 -0.17 -20.92
C GLY A 97 8.07 0.97 -21.17
N ILE A 98 7.05 1.12 -20.33
CA ILE A 98 5.97 2.09 -20.53
C ILE A 98 6.27 3.35 -19.71
N THR A 99 6.09 4.51 -20.34
CA THR A 99 5.99 5.84 -19.71
C THR A 99 4.57 6.37 -19.86
N ARG A 100 4.21 7.40 -19.12
CA ARG A 100 2.90 8.06 -19.19
C ARG A 100 3.08 9.58 -19.15
N THR A 101 2.23 10.29 -19.88
CA THR A 101 2.22 11.76 -19.91
C THR A 101 0.80 12.26 -19.81
N GLY A 102 0.39 12.66 -18.59
CA GLY A 102 -0.93 13.21 -18.34
C GLY A 102 -2.11 12.25 -18.57
N ASP A 103 -1.87 10.94 -18.54
CA ASP A 103 -2.94 9.94 -18.64
C ASP A 103 -3.78 9.90 -17.35
N VAL A 104 -4.95 9.27 -17.42
CA VAL A 104 -5.78 9.01 -16.23
C VAL A 104 -5.56 7.59 -15.72
N VAL A 105 -5.62 7.41 -14.39
CA VAL A 105 -5.61 6.07 -13.77
C VAL A 105 -6.86 5.31 -14.16
N ALA A 106 -8.03 5.93 -13.98
CA ALA A 106 -9.33 5.33 -14.30
C ALA A 106 -10.22 6.30 -15.04
N ARG A 107 -10.68 5.94 -16.24
CA ARG A 107 -11.61 6.75 -17.03
C ARG A 107 -12.95 6.85 -16.32
N GLY A 108 -13.44 8.08 -16.13
CA GLY A 108 -14.69 8.35 -15.41
C GLY A 108 -14.61 8.14 -13.90
N GLY A 109 -13.41 7.86 -13.35
CA GLY A 109 -13.19 7.81 -11.93
C GLY A 109 -13.16 9.20 -11.28
N ALA A 110 -13.19 9.27 -9.95
CA ALA A 110 -13.08 10.52 -9.22
C ALA A 110 -11.70 11.18 -9.47
N ASP A 111 -11.62 12.51 -9.42
CA ASP A 111 -10.36 13.24 -9.64
C ASP A 111 -9.30 12.90 -8.59
N ALA A 112 -9.74 12.59 -7.36
CA ALA A 112 -8.88 12.15 -6.28
C ALA A 112 -9.62 11.21 -5.32
N ARG A 113 -8.87 10.39 -4.59
CA ARG A 113 -9.34 9.54 -3.50
C ARG A 113 -8.52 9.78 -2.25
N ILE A 114 -9.16 9.68 -1.09
CA ILE A 114 -8.53 9.94 0.21
C ILE A 114 -8.46 8.64 1.00
N SER A 115 -7.28 8.31 1.50
CA SER A 115 -7.06 7.17 2.39
C SER A 115 -7.83 7.34 3.70
N ASN A 116 -8.35 6.23 4.22
CA ASN A 116 -9.16 6.17 5.44
C ASN A 116 -8.34 5.83 6.70
N LEU A 117 -7.02 6.02 6.65
CA LEU A 117 -6.11 5.76 7.76
C LEU A 117 -6.25 6.75 8.92
N PRO A 118 -6.00 6.32 10.17
CA PRO A 118 -5.94 7.21 11.33
C PRO A 118 -4.59 7.95 11.42
N PHE A 119 -4.33 8.88 10.50
CA PHE A 119 -3.04 9.52 10.27
C PHE A 119 -2.37 10.06 11.54
N ASP A 120 -3.08 10.84 12.34
CA ASP A 120 -2.51 11.48 13.54
C ASP A 120 -2.07 10.42 14.58
N ARG A 121 -2.84 9.35 14.73
CA ARG A 121 -2.49 8.25 15.63
C ARG A 121 -1.21 7.55 15.18
N ILE A 122 -1.07 7.29 13.88
CA ILE A 122 0.08 6.60 13.30
C ILE A 122 1.35 7.46 13.44
N VAL A 123 1.26 8.75 13.09
CA VAL A 123 2.42 9.65 13.17
C VAL A 123 2.87 9.84 14.63
N ASN A 124 1.94 9.99 15.57
CA ASN A 124 2.27 10.06 16.99
C ASN A 124 2.97 8.77 17.48
N ALA A 125 2.45 7.59 17.13
CA ALA A 125 3.07 6.32 17.49
C ALA A 125 4.48 6.15 16.88
N TRP A 126 4.69 6.63 15.65
CA TRP A 126 6.03 6.66 15.04
C TRP A 126 6.99 7.56 15.83
N HIS A 127 6.57 8.78 16.19
CA HIS A 127 7.41 9.70 16.97
C HIS A 127 7.76 9.10 18.35
N GLU A 128 6.81 8.49 19.03
CA GLU A 128 7.01 7.82 20.32
C GLU A 128 7.98 6.64 20.21
N SER A 129 7.98 5.92 19.08
CA SER A 129 8.88 4.78 18.82
C SER A 129 10.21 5.18 18.17
N GLY A 130 10.46 6.48 17.98
CA GLY A 130 11.69 7.00 17.36
C GLY A 130 11.79 6.74 15.85
N VAL A 131 10.66 6.57 15.17
CA VAL A 131 10.59 6.38 13.71
C VAL A 131 10.33 7.73 13.03
N PRO A 132 11.22 8.21 12.15
CA PRO A 132 10.95 9.39 11.34
C PRO A 132 9.84 9.09 10.32
N GLY A 133 8.72 9.78 10.46
CA GLY A 133 7.58 9.62 9.55
C GLY A 133 6.66 10.83 9.57
N TYR A 134 5.91 11.03 8.49
CA TYR A 134 5.00 12.15 8.33
C TYR A 134 3.83 11.80 7.42
N VAL A 135 2.79 12.63 7.44
CA VAL A 135 1.67 12.53 6.48
C VAL A 135 2.04 13.28 5.21
N SER A 136 2.04 12.58 4.10
CA SER A 136 2.21 13.18 2.76
C SER A 136 0.83 13.45 2.14
N ASN A 137 0.67 14.61 1.53
CA ASN A 137 -0.57 14.99 0.84
C ASN A 137 -0.47 14.81 -0.68
N SER A 138 0.55 14.13 -1.17
CA SER A 138 0.70 13.82 -2.59
C SER A 138 1.53 12.55 -2.77
N ALA A 139 0.90 11.50 -3.29
CA ALA A 139 1.58 10.27 -3.68
C ALA A 139 2.35 10.40 -5.00
N GLY A 140 2.42 11.59 -5.57
CA GLY A 140 2.96 11.84 -6.91
C GLY A 140 1.97 11.43 -8.00
N THR A 141 2.51 11.02 -9.17
CA THR A 141 1.72 10.68 -10.36
C THR A 141 2.20 9.38 -11.04
N ALA A 142 3.11 8.65 -10.38
CA ALA A 142 3.63 7.37 -10.85
C ALA A 142 2.88 6.17 -10.24
N ILE A 143 3.46 4.98 -10.33
CA ILE A 143 2.83 3.72 -9.92
C ILE A 143 2.40 3.68 -8.45
N GLY A 144 3.09 4.37 -7.53
CA GLY A 144 2.67 4.48 -6.13
C GLY A 144 1.32 5.20 -5.99
N ASN A 145 1.14 6.32 -6.70
CA ASN A 145 -0.13 7.03 -6.78
C ASN A 145 -1.23 6.15 -7.38
N GLN A 146 -0.94 5.49 -8.51
CA GLN A 146 -1.87 4.55 -9.14
C GLN A 146 -2.32 3.47 -8.15
N THR A 147 -1.36 2.87 -7.45
CA THR A 147 -1.61 1.83 -6.45
C THR A 147 -2.60 2.27 -5.38
N LEU A 148 -2.37 3.45 -4.78
CA LEU A 148 -3.29 3.97 -3.76
C LEU A 148 -4.66 4.29 -4.37
N TYR A 149 -4.68 4.89 -5.56
CA TYR A 149 -5.93 5.24 -6.23
C TYR A 149 -6.78 4.00 -6.54
N GLU A 150 -6.17 2.96 -7.12
CA GLU A 150 -6.85 1.69 -7.46
C GLU A 150 -7.34 0.95 -6.21
N LEU A 151 -6.48 0.80 -5.19
CA LEU A 151 -6.86 0.15 -3.94
C LEU A 151 -8.04 0.84 -3.26
N LEU A 152 -8.01 2.18 -3.16
CA LEU A 152 -9.12 2.94 -2.59
C LEU A 152 -10.41 2.75 -3.38
N GLY A 153 -10.32 2.68 -4.72
CA GLY A 153 -11.47 2.40 -5.57
C GLY A 153 -12.04 1.02 -5.39
N LEU A 154 -11.19 0.01 -5.38
CA LEU A 154 -11.58 -1.40 -5.21
C LEU A 154 -12.20 -1.66 -3.83
N THR A 155 -11.76 -0.94 -2.80
CA THR A 155 -12.25 -1.13 -1.42
C THR A 155 -13.34 -0.15 -0.99
N GLU A 156 -13.72 0.81 -1.84
CA GLU A 156 -14.70 1.87 -1.53
C GLU A 156 -16.05 1.34 -1.04
N THR A 157 -16.51 0.24 -1.64
CA THR A 157 -17.82 -0.38 -1.35
C THR A 157 -17.72 -1.63 -0.49
N ALA A 158 -16.54 -1.95 0.04
CA ALA A 158 -16.36 -3.11 0.90
C ALA A 158 -17.15 -2.97 2.21
N ALA A 159 -17.86 -4.03 2.60
CA ALA A 159 -18.62 -4.08 3.83
C ALA A 159 -18.29 -5.38 4.59
N PRO A 160 -17.60 -5.30 5.72
CA PRO A 160 -17.10 -4.11 6.41
C PRO A 160 -15.99 -3.39 5.61
N PRO A 161 -15.74 -2.10 5.89
CA PRO A 161 -14.72 -1.33 5.20
C PRO A 161 -13.33 -1.96 5.36
N VAL A 162 -12.58 -2.03 4.26
CA VAL A 162 -11.16 -2.38 4.27
C VAL A 162 -10.36 -1.10 4.52
N ILE A 163 -9.43 -1.16 5.46
CA ILE A 163 -8.54 -0.03 5.73
C ILE A 163 -7.36 -0.08 4.77
N THR A 164 -7.19 0.96 3.99
CA THR A 164 -6.26 0.97 2.86
C THR A 164 -5.32 2.16 2.93
N GLY A 165 -4.02 1.91 2.74
CA GLY A 165 -3.01 2.94 2.71
C GLY A 165 -1.80 2.63 1.85
N LEU A 166 -1.05 3.69 1.51
CA LEU A 166 0.25 3.62 0.86
C LEU A 166 1.31 4.25 1.75
N LEU A 167 2.40 3.52 1.95
CA LEU A 167 3.60 3.96 2.64
C LEU A 167 4.75 4.09 1.64
N HIS A 168 5.17 5.30 1.33
CA HIS A 168 6.42 5.52 0.63
C HIS A 168 7.60 5.37 1.60
N VAL A 169 8.59 4.59 1.17
CA VAL A 169 9.79 4.27 1.95
C VAL A 169 11.04 4.80 1.27
N PRO A 170 12.04 5.29 2.03
CA PRO A 170 13.33 5.74 1.49
C PRO A 170 14.12 4.62 0.81
N TYR A 171 15.21 4.99 0.16
CA TYR A 171 16.25 4.03 -0.22
C TYR A 171 16.83 3.30 1.00
N LEU A 172 17.29 2.08 0.79
CA LEU A 172 18.22 1.42 1.71
C LEU A 172 19.61 2.05 1.61
N PRO A 173 20.44 2.01 2.67
CA PRO A 173 21.81 2.56 2.61
C PRO A 173 22.63 2.02 1.42
N ALA A 174 22.50 0.74 1.08
CA ALA A 174 23.19 0.15 -0.06
C ALA A 174 22.74 0.75 -1.40
N GLN A 175 21.47 1.15 -1.54
CA GLN A 175 20.96 1.82 -2.74
C GLN A 175 21.46 3.25 -2.84
N ALA A 176 21.47 3.99 -1.72
CA ALA A 176 21.96 5.37 -1.68
C ALA A 176 23.43 5.48 -2.11
N ILE A 177 24.28 4.52 -1.72
CA ILE A 177 25.68 4.45 -2.15
C ILE A 177 25.79 4.24 -3.66
N ASN A 178 24.96 3.36 -4.23
CA ASN A 178 25.03 2.99 -5.65
C ASN A 178 24.39 4.03 -6.58
N ALA A 179 23.52 4.88 -6.08
CA ALA A 179 22.83 5.90 -6.89
C ALA A 179 23.72 7.07 -7.34
N GLY A 180 25.04 7.02 -7.05
CA GLY A 180 26.03 7.96 -7.56
C GLY A 180 25.91 9.39 -7.05
N SER A 181 25.07 9.64 -6.06
CA SER A 181 24.91 10.94 -5.41
C SER A 181 25.38 10.87 -3.96
N GLU A 182 26.34 11.71 -3.60
CA GLU A 182 26.87 11.80 -2.23
C GLU A 182 25.83 12.19 -1.17
N SER A 183 24.64 12.63 -1.60
CA SER A 183 23.59 13.18 -0.74
C SER A 183 22.25 12.44 -0.78
N ASN A 184 22.17 11.23 -1.33
CA ASN A 184 20.93 10.48 -1.34
C ASN A 184 20.54 10.05 0.08
N PRO A 185 19.39 10.51 0.60
CA PRO A 185 18.91 10.06 1.90
C PRO A 185 18.53 8.59 1.86
N SER A 186 18.70 7.91 2.98
CA SER A 186 18.36 6.50 3.13
C SER A 186 17.87 6.19 4.55
N MET A 187 17.21 5.05 4.71
CA MET A 187 16.76 4.51 5.99
C MET A 187 17.14 3.04 6.08
N SER A 188 17.57 2.57 7.26
CA SER A 188 17.83 1.15 7.46
C SER A 188 16.57 0.31 7.35
N LEU A 189 16.69 -0.93 6.89
CA LEU A 189 15.54 -1.84 6.80
C LEU A 189 14.88 -2.06 8.16
N ASP A 190 15.66 -2.15 9.23
CA ASP A 190 15.13 -2.35 10.59
C ASP A 190 14.28 -1.17 11.07
N LEU A 191 14.67 0.07 10.71
CA LEU A 191 13.89 1.24 11.06
C LEU A 191 12.60 1.34 10.24
N MET A 192 12.66 1.03 8.94
CA MET A 192 11.46 0.91 8.09
C MET A 192 10.50 -0.17 8.61
N LYS A 193 11.05 -1.33 8.99
CA LYS A 193 10.30 -2.45 9.55
C LYS A 193 9.61 -2.06 10.86
N ARG A 194 10.32 -1.41 11.79
CA ARG A 194 9.71 -0.85 13.00
C ARG A 194 8.55 0.10 12.64
N GLY A 195 8.74 0.94 11.63
CA GLY A 195 7.71 1.89 11.20
C GLY A 195 6.44 1.21 10.70
N ILE A 196 6.54 0.19 9.86
CA ILE A 196 5.35 -0.52 9.36
C ILE A 196 4.73 -1.42 10.43
N GLU A 197 5.51 -2.03 11.32
CA GLU A 197 5.00 -2.78 12.47
C GLU A 197 4.19 -1.86 13.40
N THR A 198 4.74 -0.69 13.80
CA THR A 198 4.03 0.33 14.59
C THR A 198 2.75 0.82 13.92
N LEU A 199 2.78 1.01 12.59
CA LEU A 199 1.61 1.39 11.81
C LEU A 199 0.51 0.32 11.93
N ILE A 200 0.83 -0.96 11.72
CA ILE A 200 -0.13 -2.06 11.81
C ILE A 200 -0.65 -2.20 13.26
N GLU A 201 0.22 -2.12 14.25
CA GLU A 201 -0.14 -2.14 15.68
C GLU A 201 -1.09 -1.01 16.07
N THR A 202 -0.98 0.14 15.42
CA THR A 202 -1.88 1.28 15.63
C THR A 202 -3.23 1.10 14.94
N ILE A 203 -3.24 0.55 13.71
CA ILE A 203 -4.46 0.41 12.90
C ILE A 203 -5.35 -0.72 13.41
N VAL A 204 -4.79 -1.87 13.73
CA VAL A 204 -5.58 -3.07 14.05
C VAL A 204 -6.54 -2.83 15.23
N PRO A 205 -6.12 -2.32 16.39
CA PRO A 205 -7.04 -2.02 17.49
C PRO A 205 -8.06 -0.92 17.13
N TRP A 206 -7.66 0.05 16.30
CA TRP A 206 -8.57 1.11 15.84
C TRP A 206 -9.69 0.58 14.94
N VAL A 207 -9.39 -0.38 14.05
CA VAL A 207 -10.40 -1.08 13.23
C VAL A 207 -11.37 -1.84 14.12
N GLU A 208 -10.89 -2.57 15.13
CA GLU A 208 -11.71 -3.35 16.05
C GLU A 208 -12.68 -2.47 16.84
N GLN A 209 -12.24 -1.30 17.28
CA GLN A 209 -13.09 -0.33 17.99
C GLN A 209 -14.24 0.23 17.13
N ARG A 210 -14.07 0.28 15.82
CA ARG A 210 -15.03 0.87 14.86
C ARG A 210 -16.00 -0.16 14.27
N THR A 211 -15.76 -1.45 14.46
CA THR A 211 -16.55 -2.52 13.85
C THR A 211 -17.25 -3.46 14.85
N PRO A 212 -17.80 -2.98 16.00
CA PRO A 212 -18.42 -3.87 16.99
C PRO A 212 -19.61 -4.66 16.43
N GLU A 213 -20.38 -4.09 15.48
CA GLU A 213 -21.54 -4.71 14.85
C GLU A 213 -21.24 -5.41 13.53
N ALA A 214 -20.28 -4.93 12.75
CA ALA A 214 -19.89 -5.53 11.48
C ALA A 214 -19.26 -6.92 11.66
N THR A 215 -18.59 -7.19 12.77
CA THR A 215 -18.04 -8.50 13.08
C THR A 215 -19.16 -9.53 13.27
N LYS A 216 -20.28 -9.17 13.93
CA LYS A 216 -21.44 -10.05 14.09
C LYS A 216 -22.15 -10.33 12.76
N THR A 217 -22.15 -9.37 11.83
CA THR A 217 -22.78 -9.53 10.51
C THR A 217 -21.93 -10.39 9.56
N ARG A 218 -20.59 -10.36 9.66
CA ARG A 218 -19.70 -11.28 8.92
C ARG A 218 -19.86 -12.73 9.33
N GLU A 219 -20.11 -13.00 10.59
CA GLU A 219 -20.40 -14.36 11.11
C GLU A 219 -21.77 -14.86 10.67
N ALA A 220 -22.75 -13.97 10.47
CA ALA A 220 -24.13 -14.28 10.13
C ALA A 220 -24.43 -14.34 8.62
N GLY A 221 -23.62 -13.76 7.77
CA GLY A 221 -23.86 -13.71 6.31
C GLY A 221 -22.58 -13.75 5.50
N ARG A 222 -22.28 -14.90 4.89
CA ARG A 222 -21.29 -15.01 3.81
C ARG A 222 -21.82 -14.32 2.55
N GLN A 223 -21.73 -13.00 2.47
CA GLN A 223 -21.75 -12.33 1.19
C GLN A 223 -20.30 -12.16 0.75
N MET A 224 -19.86 -13.05 -0.15
CA MET A 224 -18.60 -12.92 -0.86
C MET A 224 -18.57 -11.55 -1.55
N TRP A 225 -17.49 -10.79 -1.34
CA TRP A 225 -17.20 -9.61 -2.15
C TRP A 225 -17.07 -10.06 -3.61
N ILE A 226 -17.92 -9.53 -4.49
CA ILE A 226 -17.87 -9.77 -5.94
C ILE A 226 -17.51 -8.43 -6.58
N PRO A 227 -16.40 -8.34 -7.35
CA PRO A 227 -16.05 -7.13 -8.09
C PRO A 227 -17.19 -6.73 -9.02
N ARG A 228 -17.51 -5.44 -9.09
CA ARG A 228 -18.46 -4.93 -10.08
C ARG A 228 -17.89 -5.15 -11.48
N GLY A 229 -18.48 -6.04 -12.26
CA GLY A 229 -18.09 -6.28 -13.67
C GLY A 229 -17.99 -7.75 -14.07
N VAL A 230 -17.98 -8.68 -13.13
CA VAL A 230 -18.09 -10.10 -13.47
C VAL A 230 -19.54 -10.39 -13.81
N LYS A 231 -19.89 -10.40 -15.11
CA LYS A 231 -21.17 -10.94 -15.56
C LYS A 231 -21.18 -12.44 -15.26
N GLU A 232 -22.21 -12.90 -14.56
CA GLU A 232 -22.49 -14.35 -14.44
C GLU A 232 -22.52 -14.93 -15.86
N VAL A 233 -21.62 -15.88 -16.11
CA VAL A 233 -21.71 -16.74 -17.29
C VAL A 233 -22.75 -17.78 -16.93
N GLU A 234 -23.96 -17.57 -17.39
CA GLU A 234 -25.02 -18.60 -17.35
C GLU A 234 -24.48 -19.87 -18.05
N ARG A 235 -24.57 -20.96 -17.34
CA ARG A 235 -24.36 -22.32 -17.89
C ARG A 235 -25.67 -22.88 -18.40
#